data_9368196a4266ab617c525b82be7e3b46
#
_entry.id   9368196a4266ab617c525b82be7e3b46
#
_cell.length_a   1.000
_cell.length_b   1.000
_cell.length_c   1.000
_cell.angle_alpha   90.00
_cell.angle_beta   90.00
_cell.angle_gamma   90.00
#
_symmetry.space_group_name_H-M   'P 1'
#
loop_
_entity.id
_entity.type
_entity.pdbx_description
1 polymer ?
#
loop_
_entity_poly.entity_id
_entity_poly.type
_entity_poly.pdbx_seq_one_letter_code
_entity_poly.pdbx_strand_id
1 'polypeptide(L)'
;MSFSNAPISFPGLFGDWQFTVPSKALNIGSGIYWYGIIIAAGMLLGLYFCMKQAHKYGLSEDNVIDTVLWAIPLSVIGARIYYVLFYLDLFRNSDGSINWSSTYRIWDGGLAIYGGVIAGFLTAYLFSRRRKISFWALTDCCVQGLFIGQAIGRWGNFMNREAFGAATELPWRMRLWTSTTTYMDVHPTFLYESLWNVIGLLLLYFIVSRARRFDGENTCFYFIWYGLGRFWIEGLRTDSLYLFHWTLFGQRIRVSQALSLVMVLVCAGILVYQFKVKKADGSNLFVKRVQQTTEAEEAAAEPTAPDEKQ
;
A
#
# COMPACT_ATOMS: atom_id res chain seq x y z
N MET A 1 12.70 -24.37 7.92
CA MET A 1 13.66 -24.62 6.80
C MET A 1 13.67 -23.39 5.92
N SER A 2 14.83 -22.80 5.67
CA SER A 2 14.96 -21.63 4.79
C SER A 2 14.99 -22.11 3.33
N PHE A 3 13.91 -21.87 2.59
CA PHE A 3 13.82 -22.15 1.15
C PHE A 3 14.56 -21.13 0.28
N SER A 4 15.49 -20.39 0.85
CA SER A 4 16.04 -19.15 0.29
C SER A 4 16.70 -19.27 -1.09
N ASN A 5 17.06 -20.46 -1.54
CA ASN A 5 17.68 -20.68 -2.85
C ASN A 5 17.11 -21.89 -3.63
N ALA A 6 15.97 -22.41 -3.18
CA ALA A 6 15.33 -23.52 -3.87
C ALA A 6 14.80 -23.09 -5.26
N PRO A 7 14.85 -23.96 -6.28
CA PRO A 7 14.25 -23.63 -7.58
C PRO A 7 12.76 -23.37 -7.50
N ILE A 8 12.28 -22.53 -8.42
CA ILE A 8 10.85 -22.27 -8.65
C ILE A 8 10.57 -22.65 -10.10
N SER A 9 9.43 -23.27 -10.37
CA SER A 9 8.98 -23.56 -11.74
C SER A 9 7.49 -23.35 -11.87
N PHE A 10 7.03 -23.23 -13.11
CA PHE A 10 5.62 -23.15 -13.49
C PHE A 10 5.33 -24.24 -14.52
N PRO A 11 5.17 -25.50 -14.11
CA PRO A 11 5.18 -26.65 -15.01
C PRO A 11 4.08 -26.61 -16.06
N GLY A 12 2.94 -25.99 -15.79
CA GLY A 12 1.86 -25.85 -16.75
C GLY A 12 2.01 -24.70 -17.73
N LEU A 13 2.97 -23.76 -17.52
CA LEU A 13 3.22 -22.62 -18.41
C LEU A 13 4.53 -22.76 -19.19
N PHE A 14 5.59 -23.22 -18.52
CA PHE A 14 6.96 -23.26 -19.06
C PHE A 14 7.58 -24.66 -19.01
N GLY A 15 6.77 -25.71 -18.76
CA GLY A 15 7.26 -27.07 -18.63
C GLY A 15 8.30 -27.23 -17.52
N ASP A 16 9.38 -27.92 -17.80
CA ASP A 16 10.42 -28.23 -16.81
C ASP A 16 11.40 -27.10 -16.52
N TRP A 17 11.18 -25.90 -17.08
CA TRP A 17 12.08 -24.78 -16.84
C TRP A 17 12.04 -24.33 -15.37
N GLN A 18 13.22 -24.32 -14.73
CA GLN A 18 13.39 -23.96 -13.34
C GLN A 18 14.12 -22.62 -13.22
N PHE A 19 13.55 -21.74 -12.42
CA PHE A 19 14.19 -20.48 -12.06
C PHE A 19 14.91 -20.63 -10.73
N THR A 20 16.22 -20.49 -10.72
CA THR A 20 17.00 -20.44 -9.49
C THR A 20 17.47 -19.02 -9.25
N VAL A 21 16.70 -18.28 -8.46
CA VAL A 21 17.06 -16.91 -8.08
C VAL A 21 17.49 -16.91 -6.63
N PRO A 22 18.74 -16.52 -6.33
CA PRO A 22 19.19 -16.40 -4.95
C PRO A 22 18.41 -15.28 -4.24
N SER A 23 18.08 -15.45 -2.97
CA SER A 23 17.37 -14.42 -2.19
C SER A 23 18.22 -13.15 -1.99
N LYS A 24 19.57 -13.29 -1.97
CA LYS A 24 20.52 -12.19 -1.91
C LYS A 24 20.92 -11.75 -3.31
N ALA A 25 20.78 -10.46 -3.59
CA ALA A 25 21.24 -9.82 -4.82
C ALA A 25 22.75 -9.61 -4.83
N LEU A 26 23.29 -9.15 -3.68
CA LEU A 26 24.72 -8.87 -3.51
C LEU A 26 25.19 -9.44 -2.17
N ASN A 27 26.38 -10.06 -2.16
CA ASN A 27 27.01 -10.61 -0.97
C ASN A 27 28.05 -9.63 -0.37
N ILE A 28 27.62 -8.39 -0.08
CA ILE A 28 28.45 -7.36 0.54
C ILE A 28 28.00 -7.21 1.99
N GLY A 29 28.90 -7.39 2.96
CA GLY A 29 28.59 -7.37 4.39
C GLY A 29 27.58 -8.47 4.76
N SER A 30 26.44 -8.10 5.39
CA SER A 30 25.35 -9.02 5.73
C SER A 30 24.55 -9.52 4.51
N GLY A 31 24.81 -8.94 3.33
CA GLY A 31 24.13 -9.20 2.07
C GLY A 31 22.92 -8.27 1.82
N ILE A 32 22.75 -7.88 0.57
CA ILE A 32 21.59 -7.11 0.12
C ILE A 32 20.58 -8.08 -0.50
N TYR A 33 19.37 -8.08 0.03
CA TYR A 33 18.29 -8.96 -0.43
C TYR A 33 17.51 -8.33 -1.59
N TRP A 34 17.12 -9.13 -2.57
CA TRP A 34 16.23 -8.70 -3.66
C TRP A 34 14.95 -8.07 -3.17
N TYR A 35 14.40 -8.58 -2.07
CA TYR A 35 13.20 -8.03 -1.44
C TYR A 35 13.34 -6.52 -1.16
N GLY A 36 14.44 -6.10 -0.54
CA GLY A 36 14.69 -4.70 -0.22
C GLY A 36 14.83 -3.82 -1.48
N ILE A 37 15.53 -4.33 -2.50
CA ILE A 37 15.71 -3.61 -3.79
C ILE A 37 14.36 -3.42 -4.49
N ILE A 38 13.54 -4.46 -4.55
CA ILE A 38 12.23 -4.44 -5.21
C ILE A 38 11.27 -3.47 -4.48
N ILE A 39 11.24 -3.51 -3.15
CA ILE A 39 10.43 -2.58 -2.35
C ILE A 39 10.90 -1.14 -2.60
N ALA A 40 12.21 -0.86 -2.53
CA ALA A 40 12.75 0.47 -2.78
C ALA A 40 12.42 0.97 -4.20
N ALA A 41 12.58 0.12 -5.21
CA ALA A 41 12.21 0.45 -6.59
C ALA A 41 10.71 0.75 -6.72
N GLY A 42 9.85 -0.06 -6.10
CA GLY A 42 8.40 0.17 -6.09
C GLY A 42 8.03 1.50 -5.41
N MET A 43 8.67 1.83 -4.30
CA MET A 43 8.46 3.10 -3.60
C MET A 43 8.91 4.30 -4.44
N LEU A 44 10.09 4.25 -5.06
CA LEU A 44 10.61 5.33 -5.90
C LEU A 44 9.75 5.54 -7.15
N LEU A 45 9.33 4.47 -7.81
CA LEU A 45 8.44 4.55 -8.97
C LEU A 45 7.06 5.08 -8.57
N GLY A 46 6.51 4.65 -7.44
CA GLY A 46 5.25 5.16 -6.91
C GLY A 46 5.35 6.65 -6.58
N LEU A 47 6.43 7.08 -5.91
CA LEU A 47 6.68 8.48 -5.60
C LEU A 47 6.80 9.32 -6.88
N TYR A 48 7.64 8.89 -7.83
CA TYR A 48 7.80 9.57 -9.11
C TYR A 48 6.47 9.75 -9.85
N PHE A 49 5.66 8.70 -9.89
CA PHE A 49 4.34 8.77 -10.50
C PHE A 49 3.42 9.76 -9.80
N CYS A 50 3.37 9.75 -8.46
CA CYS A 50 2.57 10.70 -7.68
C CYS A 50 3.03 12.15 -7.90
N MET A 51 4.32 12.43 -7.94
CA MET A 51 4.87 13.75 -8.24
C MET A 51 4.35 14.26 -9.59
N LYS A 52 4.42 13.43 -10.64
CA LYS A 52 3.91 13.79 -11.98
C LYS A 52 2.39 14.00 -12.04
N GLN A 53 1.65 13.43 -11.10
CA GLN A 53 0.19 13.63 -11.01
C GLN A 53 -0.21 14.75 -10.04
N ALA A 54 0.68 15.25 -9.19
CA ALA A 54 0.38 16.16 -8.09
C ALA A 54 -0.46 17.38 -8.51
N HIS A 55 -0.11 18.02 -9.62
CA HIS A 55 -0.81 19.20 -10.15
C HIS A 55 -2.30 18.94 -10.47
N LYS A 56 -2.67 17.71 -10.87
CA LYS A 56 -4.08 17.34 -11.11
C LYS A 56 -4.94 17.32 -9.85
N TYR A 57 -4.29 17.38 -8.70
CA TYR A 57 -4.91 17.41 -7.38
C TYR A 57 -4.75 18.76 -6.67
N GLY A 58 -4.19 19.77 -7.36
CA GLY A 58 -3.91 21.09 -6.78
C GLY A 58 -2.72 21.07 -5.80
N LEU A 59 -1.81 20.14 -5.98
CA LEU A 59 -0.62 19.94 -5.13
C LEU A 59 0.65 20.25 -5.91
N SER A 60 1.68 20.74 -5.22
CA SER A 60 3.03 20.80 -5.77
C SER A 60 3.73 19.44 -5.67
N GLU A 61 4.74 19.22 -6.49
CA GLU A 61 5.61 18.03 -6.38
C GLU A 61 6.25 17.95 -4.99
N ASP A 62 6.67 19.08 -4.41
CA ASP A 62 7.25 19.18 -3.07
C ASP A 62 6.30 18.72 -1.98
N ASN A 63 5.00 19.00 -2.10
CA ASN A 63 4.01 18.53 -1.14
C ASN A 63 3.98 16.99 -1.07
N VAL A 64 4.14 16.32 -2.22
CA VAL A 64 4.16 14.85 -2.30
C VAL A 64 5.49 14.31 -1.75
N ILE A 65 6.62 14.90 -2.16
CA ILE A 65 7.97 14.50 -1.70
C ILE A 65 8.06 14.63 -0.18
N ASP A 66 7.76 15.80 0.36
CA ASP A 66 7.85 16.07 1.79
C ASP A 66 6.94 15.12 2.59
N THR A 67 5.70 14.88 2.10
CA THR A 67 4.80 13.93 2.75
C THR A 67 5.43 12.55 2.85
N VAL A 68 6.00 12.03 1.76
CA VAL A 68 6.59 10.68 1.71
C VAL A 68 7.86 10.61 2.56
N LEU A 69 8.70 11.66 2.52
CA LEU A 69 9.92 11.75 3.33
C LEU A 69 9.64 11.69 4.83
N TRP A 70 8.54 12.27 5.30
CA TRP A 70 8.12 12.17 6.69
C TRP A 70 7.31 10.91 6.98
N ALA A 71 6.43 10.50 6.08
CA ALA A 71 5.54 9.36 6.31
C ALA A 71 6.31 8.03 6.40
N ILE A 72 7.35 7.81 5.58
CA ILE A 72 8.11 6.55 5.60
C ILE A 72 8.80 6.31 6.94
N PRO A 73 9.69 7.19 7.45
CA PRO A 73 10.36 6.94 8.73
C PRO A 73 9.38 6.89 9.91
N LEU A 74 8.36 7.76 9.93
CA LEU A 74 7.36 7.74 11.00
C LEU A 74 6.47 6.49 10.93
N SER A 75 6.19 5.95 9.74
CA SER A 75 5.52 4.65 9.60
C SER A 75 6.35 3.50 10.15
N VAL A 76 7.67 3.49 9.93
CA VAL A 76 8.56 2.46 10.50
C VAL A 76 8.57 2.56 12.03
N ILE A 77 8.67 3.77 12.57
CA ILE A 77 8.61 4.00 14.02
C ILE A 77 7.25 3.54 14.58
N GLY A 78 6.16 3.93 13.93
CA GLY A 78 4.81 3.53 14.34
C GLY A 78 4.60 2.02 14.28
N ALA A 79 5.13 1.34 13.24
CA ALA A 79 5.08 -0.12 13.12
C ALA A 79 5.83 -0.80 14.27
N ARG A 80 6.98 -0.24 14.68
CA ARG A 80 7.75 -0.76 15.83
C ARG A 80 7.06 -0.52 17.13
N ILE A 81 6.57 0.70 17.40
CA ILE A 81 5.83 1.03 18.61
C ILE A 81 4.62 0.10 18.77
N TYR A 82 3.83 -0.06 17.72
CA TYR A 82 2.68 -0.97 17.74
C TYR A 82 3.09 -2.39 18.08
N TYR A 83 4.14 -2.91 17.44
CA TYR A 83 4.64 -4.26 17.70
C TYR A 83 5.07 -4.43 19.16
N VAL A 84 5.86 -3.51 19.68
CA VAL A 84 6.33 -3.55 21.09
C VAL A 84 5.17 -3.51 22.07
N LEU A 85 4.16 -2.65 21.83
CA LEU A 85 3.00 -2.53 22.72
C LEU A 85 2.14 -3.80 22.77
N PHE A 86 1.97 -4.47 21.62
CA PHE A 86 1.13 -5.67 21.56
C PHE A 86 1.85 -6.96 21.91
N TYR A 87 3.18 -6.96 21.93
CA TYR A 87 4.03 -8.12 22.23
C TYR A 87 5.04 -7.80 23.34
N LEU A 88 4.63 -7.05 24.37
CA LEU A 88 5.50 -6.62 25.46
C LEU A 88 6.23 -7.77 26.15
N ASP A 89 5.62 -8.95 26.23
CA ASP A 89 6.22 -10.11 26.89
C ASP A 89 7.50 -10.59 26.18
N LEU A 90 7.65 -10.37 24.86
CA LEU A 90 8.88 -10.67 24.11
C LEU A 90 10.05 -9.73 24.48
N PHE A 91 9.75 -8.61 25.12
CA PHE A 91 10.71 -7.58 25.51
C PHE A 91 10.97 -7.53 27.02
N ARG A 92 10.52 -8.55 27.77
CA ARG A 92 10.80 -8.68 29.19
C ARG A 92 12.04 -9.51 29.45
N ASN A 93 12.84 -9.08 30.41
CA ASN A 93 13.93 -9.88 30.99
C ASN A 93 13.35 -10.94 31.93
N SER A 94 14.18 -11.89 32.37
CA SER A 94 13.80 -12.93 33.33
C SER A 94 13.40 -12.39 34.72
N ASP A 95 13.80 -11.17 35.04
CA ASP A 95 13.43 -10.46 36.27
C ASP A 95 12.12 -9.65 36.15
N GLY A 96 11.43 -9.72 34.98
CA GLY A 96 10.20 -8.99 34.68
C GLY A 96 10.41 -7.55 34.23
N SER A 97 11.63 -7.02 34.23
CA SER A 97 11.95 -5.69 33.72
C SER A 97 11.89 -5.64 32.18
N ILE A 98 11.66 -4.42 31.63
CA ILE A 98 11.65 -4.24 30.17
C ILE A 98 13.08 -4.10 29.65
N ASN A 99 13.43 -4.90 28.64
CA ASN A 99 14.68 -4.77 27.92
C ASN A 99 14.57 -3.66 26.88
N TRP A 100 14.82 -2.42 27.29
CA TRP A 100 14.73 -1.24 26.42
C TRP A 100 15.63 -1.32 25.19
N SER A 101 16.79 -1.99 25.28
CA SER A 101 17.71 -2.12 24.15
C SER A 101 17.10 -2.94 23.01
N SER A 102 16.24 -3.92 23.31
CA SER A 102 15.56 -4.73 22.29
C SER A 102 14.36 -4.03 21.67
N THR A 103 13.74 -3.05 22.35
CA THR A 103 12.52 -2.39 21.85
C THR A 103 12.76 -1.53 20.59
N TYR A 104 13.94 -0.94 20.40
CA TYR A 104 14.27 -0.11 19.24
C TYR A 104 15.00 -0.83 18.12
N ARG A 105 15.40 -2.11 18.30
CA ARG A 105 16.12 -2.88 17.29
C ARG A 105 15.19 -3.32 16.16
N ILE A 106 15.00 -2.45 15.16
CA ILE A 106 14.16 -2.75 14.00
C ILE A 106 14.78 -3.79 13.06
N TRP A 107 16.12 -3.95 13.08
CA TRP A 107 16.85 -4.90 12.24
C TRP A 107 16.70 -6.36 12.69
N ASP A 108 16.25 -6.60 13.92
CA ASP A 108 15.92 -7.92 14.43
C ASP A 108 14.50 -8.38 14.02
N GLY A 109 13.81 -7.58 13.20
CA GLY A 109 12.42 -7.81 12.81
C GLY A 109 11.41 -7.22 13.80
N GLY A 110 10.16 -7.68 13.74
CA GLY A 110 9.08 -7.23 14.64
C GLY A 110 8.56 -5.83 14.29
N LEU A 111 7.99 -5.71 13.09
CA LEU A 111 7.28 -4.53 12.60
C LEU A 111 5.82 -4.91 12.32
N ALA A 112 4.88 -4.22 12.96
CA ALA A 112 3.45 -4.45 12.75
C ALA A 112 2.90 -3.49 11.68
N ILE A 113 2.36 -4.03 10.61
CA ILE A 113 1.84 -3.26 9.47
C ILE A 113 0.77 -2.24 9.91
N TYR A 114 -0.09 -2.58 10.86
CA TYR A 114 -1.15 -1.69 11.34
C TYR A 114 -0.58 -0.41 11.97
N GLY A 115 0.47 -0.53 12.77
CA GLY A 115 1.15 0.64 13.35
C GLY A 115 1.75 1.54 12.29
N GLY A 116 2.32 0.95 11.24
CA GLY A 116 2.86 1.70 10.10
C GLY A 116 1.77 2.45 9.32
N VAL A 117 0.65 1.81 9.05
CA VAL A 117 -0.49 2.43 8.34
C VAL A 117 -1.07 3.59 9.17
N ILE A 118 -1.32 3.38 10.47
CA ILE A 118 -1.85 4.42 11.36
C ILE A 118 -0.91 5.63 11.40
N ALA A 119 0.40 5.39 11.61
CA ALA A 119 1.39 6.46 11.67
C ALA A 119 1.54 7.19 10.32
N GLY A 120 1.51 6.48 9.20
CA GLY A 120 1.56 7.08 7.87
C GLY A 120 0.37 7.99 7.58
N PHE A 121 -0.84 7.53 7.87
CA PHE A 121 -2.06 8.35 7.73
C PHE A 121 -2.05 9.56 8.65
N LEU A 122 -1.65 9.39 9.92
CA LEU A 122 -1.53 10.50 10.87
C LEU A 122 -0.50 11.52 10.39
N THR A 123 0.64 11.07 9.89
CA THR A 123 1.68 11.95 9.32
C THR A 123 1.14 12.75 8.13
N ALA A 124 0.50 12.08 7.17
CA ALA A 124 -0.10 12.75 6.01
C ALA A 124 -1.18 13.77 6.43
N TYR A 125 -2.00 13.42 7.43
CA TYR A 125 -3.00 14.34 7.98
C TYR A 125 -2.37 15.57 8.64
N LEU A 126 -1.40 15.39 9.55
CA LEU A 126 -0.73 16.49 10.23
C LEU A 126 0.06 17.37 9.26
N PHE A 127 0.71 16.76 8.26
CA PHE A 127 1.41 17.48 7.21
C PHE A 127 0.45 18.33 6.38
N SER A 128 -0.66 17.75 5.92
CA SER A 128 -1.66 18.49 5.14
C SER A 128 -2.22 19.69 5.91
N ARG A 129 -2.46 19.53 7.22
CA ARG A 129 -2.91 20.63 8.09
C ARG A 129 -1.85 21.75 8.18
N ARG A 130 -0.58 21.41 8.36
CA ARG A 130 0.53 22.39 8.42
C ARG A 130 0.75 23.13 7.12
N ARG A 131 0.67 22.43 5.98
CA ARG A 131 0.85 23.02 4.64
C ARG A 131 -0.42 23.66 4.09
N LYS A 132 -1.55 23.63 4.83
CA LYS A 132 -2.85 24.17 4.42
C LYS A 132 -3.36 23.59 3.08
N ILE A 133 -3.04 22.31 2.82
CA ILE A 133 -3.51 21.56 1.65
C ILE A 133 -4.64 20.61 2.04
N SER A 134 -5.43 20.17 1.06
CA SER A 134 -6.47 19.17 1.30
C SER A 134 -5.86 17.79 1.58
N PHE A 135 -6.14 17.22 2.77
CA PHE A 135 -5.75 15.85 3.10
C PHE A 135 -6.30 14.83 2.09
N TRP A 136 -7.56 14.99 1.71
CA TRP A 136 -8.20 14.06 0.77
C TRP A 136 -7.65 14.19 -0.66
N ALA A 137 -7.29 15.38 -1.12
CA ALA A 137 -6.60 15.56 -2.39
C ALA A 137 -5.19 14.92 -2.35
N LEU A 138 -4.48 15.04 -1.23
CA LEU A 138 -3.18 14.42 -1.02
C LEU A 138 -3.28 12.88 -1.04
N THR A 139 -4.24 12.31 -0.31
CA THR A 139 -4.45 10.85 -0.33
C THR A 139 -4.88 10.34 -1.69
N ASP A 140 -5.75 11.06 -2.41
CA ASP A 140 -6.16 10.74 -3.78
C ASP A 140 -5.00 10.68 -4.77
N CYS A 141 -4.00 11.53 -4.58
CA CYS A 141 -2.75 11.48 -5.34
C CYS A 141 -1.90 10.26 -4.94
N CYS A 142 -1.70 10.05 -3.63
CA CYS A 142 -0.79 9.05 -3.10
C CYS A 142 -1.26 7.59 -3.31
N VAL A 143 -2.57 7.32 -3.34
CA VAL A 143 -3.08 5.95 -3.53
C VAL A 143 -2.69 5.33 -4.87
N GLN A 144 -2.41 6.14 -5.90
CA GLN A 144 -1.90 5.66 -7.18
C GLN A 144 -0.48 5.08 -7.02
N GLY A 145 0.38 5.78 -6.26
CA GLY A 145 1.71 5.28 -5.91
C GLY A 145 1.67 4.04 -5.02
N LEU A 146 0.66 3.93 -4.13
CA LEU A 146 0.47 2.72 -3.33
C LEU A 146 0.16 1.51 -4.20
N PHE A 147 -0.68 1.62 -5.23
CA PHE A 147 -0.92 0.52 -6.17
C PHE A 147 0.37 0.09 -6.88
N ILE A 148 1.21 1.04 -7.33
CA ILE A 148 2.50 0.75 -7.96
C ILE A 148 3.42 0.03 -6.98
N GLY A 149 3.59 0.57 -5.78
CA GLY A 149 4.42 -0.02 -4.74
C GLY A 149 3.97 -1.42 -4.34
N GLN A 150 2.67 -1.65 -4.21
CA GLN A 150 2.10 -2.96 -3.90
C GLN A 150 2.28 -3.95 -5.06
N ALA A 151 1.99 -3.56 -6.30
CA ALA A 151 2.16 -4.43 -7.46
C ALA A 151 3.61 -4.92 -7.60
N ILE A 152 4.57 -4.01 -7.48
CA ILE A 152 6.00 -4.32 -7.56
C ILE A 152 6.45 -5.09 -6.31
N GLY A 153 6.01 -4.68 -5.12
CA GLY A 153 6.41 -5.29 -3.85
C GLY A 153 6.06 -6.78 -3.75
N ARG A 154 4.98 -7.24 -4.41
CA ARG A 154 4.62 -8.66 -4.46
C ARG A 154 5.67 -9.55 -5.12
N TRP A 155 6.47 -9.02 -6.02
CA TRP A 155 7.60 -9.73 -6.59
C TRP A 155 8.72 -9.97 -5.56
N GLY A 156 8.79 -9.14 -4.52
CA GLY A 156 9.66 -9.41 -3.36
C GLY A 156 9.28 -10.68 -2.62
N ASN A 157 7.98 -10.94 -2.42
CA ASN A 157 7.49 -12.20 -1.84
C ASN A 157 7.84 -13.42 -2.71
N PHE A 158 7.78 -13.26 -4.04
CA PHE A 158 8.25 -14.29 -4.99
C PHE A 158 9.73 -14.61 -4.79
N MET A 159 10.59 -13.59 -4.67
CA MET A 159 12.02 -13.78 -4.43
C MET A 159 12.31 -14.49 -3.10
N ASN A 160 11.53 -14.17 -2.07
CA ASN A 160 11.64 -14.80 -0.75
C ASN A 160 10.95 -16.15 -0.65
N ARG A 161 10.16 -16.56 -1.64
CA ARG A 161 9.33 -17.78 -1.61
C ARG A 161 8.38 -17.83 -0.41
N GLU A 162 7.75 -16.71 -0.13
CA GLU A 162 6.85 -16.54 1.00
C GLU A 162 5.45 -16.09 0.54
N ALA A 163 4.49 -16.14 1.46
CA ALA A 163 3.13 -15.66 1.23
C ALA A 163 2.42 -16.34 0.03
N PHE A 164 2.77 -17.56 -0.29
CA PHE A 164 2.10 -18.37 -1.29
C PHE A 164 0.76 -18.94 -0.78
N GLY A 165 -0.08 -19.41 -1.70
CA GLY A 165 -1.40 -19.96 -1.38
C GLY A 165 -1.39 -21.46 -1.08
N ALA A 166 -2.59 -22.01 -0.88
CA ALA A 166 -2.80 -23.43 -0.69
C ALA A 166 -2.37 -24.28 -1.90
N ALA A 167 -2.29 -25.58 -1.72
CA ALA A 167 -1.98 -26.52 -2.80
C ALA A 167 -3.01 -26.40 -3.95
N THR A 168 -2.53 -26.51 -5.19
CA THR A 168 -3.39 -26.40 -6.38
C THR A 168 -2.85 -27.20 -7.56
N GLU A 169 -3.76 -27.66 -8.42
CA GLU A 169 -3.44 -28.36 -9.67
C GLU A 169 -3.64 -27.47 -10.92
N LEU A 170 -3.95 -26.18 -10.72
CA LEU A 170 -4.22 -25.27 -11.84
C LEU A 170 -3.05 -25.20 -12.83
N PRO A 171 -3.32 -24.92 -14.12
CA PRO A 171 -2.25 -24.86 -15.15
C PRO A 171 -1.14 -23.85 -14.83
N TRP A 172 -1.46 -22.77 -14.14
CA TRP A 172 -0.50 -21.72 -13.74
C TRP A 172 0.03 -21.87 -12.33
N ARG A 173 -0.03 -23.07 -11.72
CA ARG A 173 0.51 -23.34 -10.39
C ARG A 173 2.00 -23.05 -10.32
N MET A 174 2.42 -22.54 -9.17
CA MET A 174 3.82 -22.32 -8.85
C MET A 174 4.36 -23.53 -8.09
N ARG A 175 5.40 -24.14 -8.60
CA ARG A 175 6.10 -25.25 -7.96
C ARG A 175 7.27 -24.74 -7.18
N LEU A 176 7.25 -25.00 -5.88
CA LEU A 176 8.32 -24.66 -4.94
C LEU A 176 9.04 -25.96 -4.53
N TRP A 177 10.31 -26.03 -4.82
CA TRP A 177 11.14 -27.16 -4.40
C TRP A 177 11.59 -26.98 -2.96
N THR A 178 11.37 -27.99 -2.11
CA THR A 178 11.74 -28.00 -0.70
C THR A 178 13.02 -28.82 -0.45
N SER A 179 13.34 -29.70 -1.40
CA SER A 179 14.59 -30.49 -1.48
C SER A 179 14.88 -30.82 -2.94
N THR A 180 15.92 -31.58 -3.21
CA THR A 180 16.23 -32.05 -4.57
C THR A 180 15.15 -32.96 -5.17
N THR A 181 14.31 -33.58 -4.34
CA THR A 181 13.30 -34.55 -4.76
C THR A 181 11.88 -34.18 -4.33
N THR A 182 11.71 -33.21 -3.44
CA THR A 182 10.40 -32.86 -2.87
C THR A 182 9.99 -31.45 -3.29
N TYR A 183 8.76 -31.30 -3.73
CA TYR A 183 8.19 -30.01 -4.12
C TYR A 183 6.74 -29.89 -3.63
N MET A 184 6.22 -28.67 -3.67
CA MET A 184 4.81 -28.36 -3.47
C MET A 184 4.30 -27.49 -4.61
N ASP A 185 3.13 -27.80 -5.13
CA ASP A 185 2.42 -27.04 -6.15
C ASP A 185 1.39 -26.15 -5.45
N VAL A 186 1.53 -24.82 -5.58
CA VAL A 186 0.76 -23.83 -4.79
C VAL A 186 0.19 -22.72 -5.66
N HIS A 187 -0.82 -22.02 -5.16
CA HIS A 187 -1.32 -20.81 -5.80
C HIS A 187 -0.25 -19.70 -5.77
N PRO A 188 0.12 -19.08 -6.92
CA PRO A 188 1.04 -17.96 -6.99
C PRO A 188 0.34 -16.65 -6.56
N THR A 189 0.03 -16.51 -5.28
CA THR A 189 -0.71 -15.36 -4.73
C THR A 189 0.00 -14.03 -4.97
N PHE A 190 1.35 -14.02 -5.02
CA PHE A 190 2.11 -12.84 -5.40
C PHE A 190 1.68 -12.28 -6.78
N LEU A 191 1.48 -13.17 -7.76
CA LEU A 191 1.04 -12.80 -9.11
C LEU A 191 -0.40 -12.29 -9.11
N TYR A 192 -1.29 -12.97 -8.37
CA TYR A 192 -2.69 -12.54 -8.25
C TYR A 192 -2.79 -11.15 -7.66
N GLU A 193 -2.08 -10.88 -6.54
CA GLU A 193 -2.07 -9.57 -5.90
C GLU A 193 -1.40 -8.51 -6.77
N SER A 194 -0.31 -8.84 -7.48
CA SER A 194 0.35 -7.92 -8.41
C SER A 194 -0.58 -7.51 -9.55
N LEU A 195 -1.19 -8.47 -10.25
CA LEU A 195 -2.13 -8.21 -11.34
C LEU A 195 -3.36 -7.43 -10.84
N TRP A 196 -3.92 -7.79 -9.69
CA TRP A 196 -5.04 -7.08 -9.07
C TRP A 196 -4.72 -5.60 -8.83
N ASN A 197 -3.53 -5.32 -8.29
CA ASN A 197 -3.09 -3.94 -8.06
C ASN A 197 -2.85 -3.18 -9.38
N VAL A 198 -2.29 -3.82 -10.40
CA VAL A 198 -2.12 -3.20 -11.74
C VAL A 198 -3.47 -2.88 -12.36
N ILE A 199 -4.44 -3.80 -12.32
CA ILE A 199 -5.79 -3.55 -12.83
C ILE A 199 -6.45 -2.41 -12.06
N GLY A 200 -6.33 -2.40 -10.72
CA GLY A 200 -6.83 -1.32 -9.87
C GLY A 200 -6.23 0.03 -10.23
N LEU A 201 -4.91 0.10 -10.46
CA LEU A 201 -4.23 1.31 -10.92
C LEU A 201 -4.77 1.80 -12.27
N LEU A 202 -4.93 0.90 -13.24
CA LEU A 202 -5.43 1.26 -14.57
C LEU A 202 -6.87 1.79 -14.49
N LEU A 203 -7.75 1.13 -13.76
CA LEU A 203 -9.12 1.60 -13.54
C LEU A 203 -9.14 2.94 -12.81
N LEU A 204 -8.34 3.09 -11.76
CA LEU A 204 -8.23 4.34 -11.03
C LEU A 204 -7.75 5.48 -11.94
N TYR A 205 -6.67 5.26 -12.67
CA TYR A 205 -6.03 6.29 -13.50
C TYR A 205 -6.88 6.70 -14.71
N PHE A 206 -7.41 5.72 -15.45
CA PHE A 206 -8.11 5.99 -16.72
C PHE A 206 -9.59 6.33 -16.54
N ILE A 207 -10.23 5.84 -15.48
CA ILE A 207 -11.69 5.97 -15.28
C ILE A 207 -11.96 6.89 -14.09
N VAL A 208 -11.63 6.46 -12.87
CA VAL A 208 -12.07 7.14 -11.63
C VAL A 208 -11.47 8.53 -11.50
N SER A 209 -10.15 8.67 -11.67
CA SER A 209 -9.46 9.96 -11.53
C SER A 209 -9.90 11.00 -12.54
N ARG A 210 -10.31 10.58 -13.76
CA ARG A 210 -10.81 11.48 -14.80
C ARG A 210 -12.23 11.97 -14.55
N ALA A 211 -13.06 11.14 -13.91
CA ALA A 211 -14.46 11.42 -13.60
C ALA A 211 -14.66 11.89 -12.15
N ARG A 212 -13.59 12.24 -11.44
CA ARG A 212 -13.60 12.58 -10.02
C ARG A 212 -14.54 13.74 -9.69
N ARG A 213 -15.41 13.55 -8.68
CA ARG A 213 -16.45 14.49 -8.28
C ARG A 213 -16.23 15.09 -6.89
N PHE A 214 -15.37 14.49 -6.05
CA PHE A 214 -14.99 15.03 -4.74
C PHE A 214 -13.59 14.56 -4.34
N ASP A 215 -12.96 15.31 -3.44
CA ASP A 215 -11.66 14.91 -2.88
C ASP A 215 -11.86 13.74 -1.92
N GLY A 216 -11.14 12.63 -2.13
CA GLY A 216 -11.28 11.36 -1.42
C GLY A 216 -11.94 10.25 -2.25
N GLU A 217 -12.40 10.53 -3.47
CA GLU A 217 -13.04 9.53 -4.34
C GLU A 217 -12.06 8.45 -4.77
N ASN A 218 -10.84 8.82 -5.19
CA ASN A 218 -9.79 7.88 -5.53
C ASN A 218 -9.37 7.03 -4.33
N THR A 219 -9.31 7.65 -3.16
CA THR A 219 -8.99 6.98 -1.90
C THR A 219 -10.05 5.94 -1.53
N CYS A 220 -11.34 6.29 -1.67
CA CYS A 220 -12.43 5.33 -1.47
C CYS A 220 -12.36 4.18 -2.48
N PHE A 221 -12.12 4.47 -3.76
CA PHE A 221 -11.96 3.43 -4.77
C PHE A 221 -10.79 2.49 -4.43
N TYR A 222 -9.63 3.05 -4.04
CA TYR A 222 -8.48 2.27 -3.63
C TYR A 222 -8.80 1.30 -2.50
N PHE A 223 -9.46 1.78 -1.43
CA PHE A 223 -9.81 0.92 -0.30
C PHE A 223 -10.85 -0.14 -0.65
N ILE A 224 -11.81 0.17 -1.51
CA ILE A 224 -12.77 -0.83 -2.01
C ILE A 224 -12.04 -1.87 -2.84
N TRP A 225 -11.26 -1.46 -3.83
CA TRP A 225 -10.54 -2.37 -4.73
C TRP A 225 -9.55 -3.26 -3.97
N TYR A 226 -8.72 -2.65 -3.14
CA TYR A 226 -7.76 -3.36 -2.29
C TYR A 226 -8.47 -4.31 -1.31
N GLY A 227 -9.53 -3.84 -0.67
CA GLY A 227 -10.31 -4.65 0.27
C GLY A 227 -10.95 -5.88 -0.40
N LEU A 228 -11.53 -5.72 -1.59
CA LEU A 228 -12.07 -6.83 -2.38
C LEU A 228 -10.97 -7.84 -2.74
N GLY A 229 -9.83 -7.35 -3.27
CA GLY A 229 -8.68 -8.21 -3.60
C GLY A 229 -8.16 -8.96 -2.37
N ARG A 230 -7.97 -8.26 -1.27
CA ARG A 230 -7.49 -8.86 -0.02
C ARG A 230 -8.47 -9.88 0.55
N PHE A 231 -9.77 -9.65 0.43
CA PHE A 231 -10.80 -10.55 0.92
C PHE A 231 -10.74 -11.93 0.24
N TRP A 232 -10.66 -11.99 -1.10
CA TRP A 232 -10.65 -13.28 -1.80
C TRP A 232 -9.27 -13.93 -1.83
N ILE A 233 -8.17 -13.15 -1.99
CA ILE A 233 -6.81 -13.71 -2.03
C ILE A 233 -6.40 -14.26 -0.65
N GLU A 234 -6.79 -13.57 0.44
CA GLU A 234 -6.57 -14.09 1.79
C GLU A 234 -7.23 -15.47 1.99
N GLY A 235 -8.35 -15.73 1.31
CA GLY A 235 -8.99 -17.03 1.28
C GLY A 235 -8.09 -18.17 0.79
N LEU A 236 -7.15 -17.87 -0.10
CA LEU A 236 -6.21 -18.84 -0.68
C LEU A 236 -4.93 -19.01 0.15
N ARG A 237 -4.62 -18.10 1.08
CA ARG A 237 -3.37 -18.12 1.86
C ARG A 237 -3.41 -19.13 2.99
N THR A 238 -2.24 -19.66 3.32
CA THR A 238 -2.06 -20.66 4.39
C THR A 238 -1.54 -20.06 5.69
N ASP A 239 -1.02 -18.81 5.65
CA ASP A 239 -0.36 -18.10 6.76
C ASP A 239 -1.24 -17.01 7.40
N SER A 240 -2.56 -17.15 7.30
CA SER A 240 -3.53 -16.15 7.75
C SER A 240 -3.64 -16.08 9.27
N LEU A 241 -3.81 -14.86 9.80
CA LEU A 241 -4.15 -14.61 11.20
C LEU A 241 -5.67 -14.69 11.42
N TYR A 242 -6.09 -15.39 12.48
CA TYR A 242 -7.51 -15.58 12.80
C TYR A 242 -7.96 -14.65 13.93
N LEU A 243 -9.21 -14.17 13.81
CA LEU A 243 -9.85 -13.29 14.78
C LEU A 243 -10.43 -14.14 15.92
N PHE A 244 -9.70 -14.32 17.01
CA PHE A 244 -10.10 -15.16 18.15
C PHE A 244 -10.55 -16.55 17.72
N HIS A 245 -11.51 -17.15 18.45
CA HIS A 245 -12.14 -18.43 18.13
C HIS A 245 -13.48 -18.28 17.37
N TRP A 246 -13.75 -17.09 16.84
CA TRP A 246 -15.02 -16.83 16.15
C TRP A 246 -15.07 -17.53 14.81
N THR A 247 -16.17 -18.22 14.58
CA THR A 247 -16.47 -18.91 13.33
C THR A 247 -17.73 -18.35 12.69
N LEU A 248 -17.70 -18.20 11.36
CA LEU A 248 -18.85 -17.85 10.54
C LEU A 248 -19.02 -18.95 9.50
N PHE A 249 -20.22 -19.55 9.44
CA PHE A 249 -20.52 -20.70 8.57
C PHE A 249 -19.51 -21.86 8.72
N GLY A 250 -19.07 -22.14 9.95
CA GLY A 250 -18.12 -23.22 10.25
C GLY A 250 -16.66 -22.92 9.92
N GLN A 251 -16.35 -21.73 9.39
CA GLN A 251 -14.98 -21.30 9.09
C GLN A 251 -14.51 -20.21 10.05
N ARG A 252 -13.24 -20.27 10.48
CA ARG A 252 -12.64 -19.22 11.33
C ARG A 252 -12.51 -17.92 10.56
N ILE A 253 -12.94 -16.81 11.17
CA ILE A 253 -12.84 -15.48 10.58
C ILE A 253 -11.36 -15.05 10.57
N ARG A 254 -10.85 -14.67 9.41
CA ARG A 254 -9.51 -14.10 9.26
C ARG A 254 -9.55 -12.60 9.52
N VAL A 255 -8.59 -12.08 10.30
CA VAL A 255 -8.51 -10.65 10.66
C VAL A 255 -8.50 -9.77 9.41
N SER A 256 -7.68 -10.15 8.41
CA SER A 256 -7.55 -9.40 7.16
C SER A 256 -8.87 -9.33 6.39
N GLN A 257 -9.67 -10.41 6.37
CA GLN A 257 -10.97 -10.44 5.70
C GLN A 257 -12.01 -9.57 6.40
N ALA A 258 -12.07 -9.63 7.73
CA ALA A 258 -12.98 -8.79 8.51
C ALA A 258 -12.67 -7.30 8.31
N LEU A 259 -11.39 -6.91 8.41
CA LEU A 259 -10.97 -5.54 8.17
C LEU A 259 -11.25 -5.09 6.74
N SER A 260 -11.00 -5.94 5.75
CA SER A 260 -11.28 -5.66 4.33
C SER A 260 -12.77 -5.40 4.11
N LEU A 261 -13.64 -6.21 4.69
CA LEU A 261 -15.09 -6.02 4.59
C LEU A 261 -15.52 -4.68 5.18
N VAL A 262 -15.03 -4.35 6.38
CA VAL A 262 -15.32 -3.05 7.02
C VAL A 262 -14.85 -1.89 6.13
N MET A 263 -13.64 -1.94 5.59
CA MET A 263 -13.14 -0.89 4.69
C MET A 263 -14.02 -0.73 3.45
N VAL A 264 -14.42 -1.84 2.81
CA VAL A 264 -15.29 -1.82 1.63
C VAL A 264 -16.63 -1.19 1.96
N LEU A 265 -17.28 -1.61 3.06
CA LEU A 265 -18.59 -1.09 3.46
C LEU A 265 -18.54 0.41 3.83
N VAL A 266 -17.53 0.84 4.58
CA VAL A 266 -17.35 2.25 4.95
C VAL A 266 -17.12 3.11 3.71
N CYS A 267 -16.20 2.72 2.83
CA CYS A 267 -15.91 3.50 1.62
C CYS A 267 -17.08 3.49 0.64
N ALA A 268 -17.78 2.37 0.47
CA ALA A 268 -19.00 2.32 -0.33
C ALA A 268 -20.09 3.24 0.24
N GLY A 269 -20.27 3.25 1.56
CA GLY A 269 -21.19 4.17 2.24
C GLY A 269 -20.84 5.65 1.99
N ILE A 270 -19.53 5.99 2.06
CA ILE A 270 -19.06 7.35 1.73
C ILE A 270 -19.40 7.71 0.27
N LEU A 271 -19.12 6.80 -0.68
CA LEU A 271 -19.45 7.04 -2.09
C LEU A 271 -20.95 7.26 -2.30
N VAL A 272 -21.79 6.40 -1.72
CA VAL A 272 -23.26 6.55 -1.80
C VAL A 272 -23.71 7.88 -1.21
N TYR A 273 -23.20 8.26 -0.04
CA TYR A 273 -23.50 9.53 0.60
C TYR A 273 -23.10 10.73 -0.27
N GLN A 274 -21.89 10.74 -0.81
CA GLN A 274 -21.39 11.82 -1.66
C GLN A 274 -22.19 11.94 -2.97
N PHE A 275 -22.52 10.82 -3.61
CA PHE A 275 -23.21 10.84 -4.90
C PHE A 275 -24.73 11.05 -4.77
N LYS A 276 -25.38 10.42 -3.79
CA LYS A 276 -26.84 10.45 -3.67
C LYS A 276 -27.36 11.59 -2.77
N VAL A 277 -26.66 11.86 -1.66
CA VAL A 277 -27.10 12.86 -0.67
C VAL A 277 -26.48 14.22 -0.98
N LYS A 278 -25.14 14.30 -1.08
CA LYS A 278 -24.45 15.56 -1.38
C LYS A 278 -24.48 15.94 -2.86
N LYS A 279 -24.81 14.99 -3.77
CA LYS A 279 -24.85 15.21 -5.23
C LYS A 279 -23.55 15.84 -5.74
N ALA A 280 -22.41 15.33 -5.28
CA ALA A 280 -21.09 15.85 -5.66
C ALA A 280 -20.93 15.85 -7.19
N ASP A 281 -20.57 17.00 -7.75
CA ASP A 281 -20.47 17.27 -9.20
C ASP A 281 -19.07 17.66 -9.66
N GLY A 282 -18.10 17.69 -8.73
CA GLY A 282 -16.73 18.10 -8.99
C GLY A 282 -16.48 19.61 -8.96
N SER A 283 -17.49 20.42 -8.63
CA SER A 283 -17.31 21.88 -8.52
C SER A 283 -16.40 22.25 -7.34
N ASN A 284 -16.44 21.49 -6.27
CA ASN A 284 -15.75 21.78 -5.00
C ASN A 284 -14.43 21.01 -4.80
N LEU A 285 -13.78 20.58 -5.88
CA LEU A 285 -12.48 19.95 -5.82
C LEU A 285 -11.39 20.93 -5.36
N PHE A 286 -10.43 20.45 -4.57
CA PHE A 286 -9.32 21.28 -4.08
C PHE A 286 -8.54 21.93 -5.21
N VAL A 287 -8.27 21.21 -6.29
CA VAL A 287 -7.57 21.76 -7.47
C VAL A 287 -8.32 22.97 -8.07
N LYS A 288 -9.64 22.93 -8.16
CA LYS A 288 -10.43 24.06 -8.67
C LYS A 288 -10.41 25.27 -7.74
N ARG A 289 -10.45 25.01 -6.43
CA ARG A 289 -10.32 26.09 -5.43
C ARG A 289 -8.95 26.77 -5.50
N VAL A 290 -7.88 26.01 -5.67
CA VAL A 290 -6.53 26.56 -5.85
C VAL A 290 -6.49 27.40 -7.13
N GLN A 291 -7.00 26.91 -8.26
CA GLN A 291 -7.03 27.66 -9.53
C GLN A 291 -7.79 28.98 -9.39
N GLN A 292 -8.98 28.96 -8.80
CA GLN A 292 -9.77 30.18 -8.57
C GLN A 292 -9.04 31.21 -7.68
N THR A 293 -8.31 30.75 -6.67
CA THR A 293 -7.52 31.65 -5.81
C THR A 293 -6.37 32.28 -6.60
N THR A 294 -5.66 31.51 -7.42
CA THR A 294 -4.56 32.00 -8.25
C THR A 294 -5.07 33.02 -9.29
N GLU A 295 -6.16 32.71 -9.99
CA GLU A 295 -6.80 33.63 -10.96
C GLU A 295 -7.26 34.95 -10.29
N ALA A 296 -7.80 34.89 -9.08
CA ALA A 296 -8.21 36.08 -8.33
C ALA A 296 -7.01 36.92 -7.87
N GLU A 297 -5.90 36.28 -7.48
CA GLU A 297 -4.66 36.97 -7.12
C GLU A 297 -4.01 37.64 -8.34
N GLU A 298 -3.98 36.98 -9.49
CA GLU A 298 -3.48 37.54 -10.76
C GLU A 298 -4.32 38.73 -11.22
N ALA A 299 -5.64 38.63 -11.19
CA ALA A 299 -6.55 39.73 -11.53
C ALA A 299 -6.41 40.93 -10.59
N ALA A 300 -6.11 40.72 -9.31
CA ALA A 300 -5.86 41.79 -8.36
C ALA A 300 -4.49 42.45 -8.52
N ALA A 301 -3.53 41.75 -9.14
CA ALA A 301 -2.16 42.26 -9.39
C ALA A 301 -2.04 43.01 -10.72
N GLU A 302 -3.02 42.93 -11.64
CA GLU A 302 -3.03 43.73 -12.87
C GLU A 302 -3.18 45.24 -12.50
N PRO A 303 -2.26 46.11 -12.87
CA PRO A 303 -2.36 47.56 -12.60
C PRO A 303 -3.57 48.12 -13.37
N THR A 304 -4.51 48.71 -12.67
CA THR A 304 -5.53 49.53 -13.28
C THR A 304 -4.87 50.60 -14.15
N ALA A 305 -5.09 50.53 -15.46
CA ALA A 305 -4.59 51.52 -16.38
C ALA A 305 -5.02 52.92 -15.89
N PRO A 306 -4.11 53.90 -15.86
CA PRO A 306 -4.49 55.24 -15.43
C PRO A 306 -5.58 55.78 -16.36
N ASP A 307 -6.70 56.21 -15.77
CA ASP A 307 -7.76 56.96 -16.45
C ASP A 307 -7.15 58.15 -17.19
N GLU A 308 -6.93 58.04 -18.49
CA GLU A 308 -6.67 59.17 -19.36
C GLU A 308 -7.94 60.02 -19.41
N LYS A 309 -8.09 60.92 -18.42
CA LYS A 309 -9.00 62.04 -18.53
C LYS A 309 -8.24 63.15 -19.26
N GLN A 310 -8.60 63.33 -20.53
CA GLN A 310 -8.42 64.59 -21.26
C GLN A 310 -9.32 65.70 -20.69
#